data_17174ebe0e184220dd01d836721d78e4
#
_entry.id   17174ebe0e184220dd01d836721d78e4
#
_cell.length_a   1.000
_cell.length_b   1.000
_cell.length_c   1.000
_cell.angle_alpha   90.00
_cell.angle_beta   90.00
_cell.angle_gamma   90.00
#
_symmetry.space_group_name_H-M   'P 1'
#
loop_
_entity.id
_entity.type
_entity.pdbx_description
1 polymer ?
#
loop_
_entity_poly.entity_id
_entity_poly.type
_entity_poly.pdbx_seq_one_letter_code
_entity_poly.pdbx_strand_id
1 'polypeptide(L)'
;LEKATENNIKISGDNTENVVVINKSGTLILRMQLVKKLKGQNTVIKLKHKSRVFLVEAKQSATIISKDTLKQSTMYLKAASGGQIELNLETEKTTASVNSGGVINIKGTTFSFQASAKSGGVIKANKFLSSQTEVKASSGGSCKAHARDVFEANASLGGAIGIFGAPKTLNQTISLGGNITETKKND
;
A
#
# COMPACT_ATOMS: atom_id res chain seq x y z
N LEU A 1 -1.76 0.62 13.33
CA LEU A 1 -0.83 1.72 13.63
C LEU A 1 -1.60 2.88 14.22
N GLU A 2 -1.05 3.52 15.23
CA GLU A 2 -1.64 4.68 15.91
C GLU A 2 -0.51 5.67 16.26
N LYS A 3 -0.70 6.97 15.94
CA LYS A 3 0.25 8.01 16.34
C LYS A 3 0.05 8.35 17.81
N ALA A 4 1.13 8.43 18.58
CA ALA A 4 1.08 8.68 20.02
C ALA A 4 2.29 9.52 20.47
N THR A 5 2.29 9.92 21.74
CA THR A 5 3.42 10.64 22.38
C THR A 5 4.57 9.71 22.76
N GLU A 6 4.30 8.40 22.86
CA GLU A 6 5.27 7.37 23.24
C GLU A 6 5.15 6.15 22.33
N ASN A 7 6.25 5.42 22.18
CA ASN A 7 6.26 4.14 21.47
C ASN A 7 5.73 3.05 22.40
N ASN A 8 4.77 2.27 21.95
CA ASN A 8 4.23 1.13 22.70
C ASN A 8 3.79 0.01 21.76
N ILE A 9 3.99 -1.23 22.17
CA ILE A 9 3.51 -2.40 21.45
C ILE A 9 2.67 -3.23 22.42
N LYS A 10 1.41 -3.49 22.05
CA LYS A 10 0.52 -4.41 22.75
C LYS A 10 0.18 -5.57 21.82
N ILE A 11 0.49 -6.80 22.25
CA ILE A 11 0.20 -8.02 21.52
C ILE A 11 -0.94 -8.74 22.23
N SER A 12 -1.92 -9.21 21.49
CA SER A 12 -3.11 -9.89 22.03
C SER A 12 -3.67 -10.89 21.02
N GLY A 13 -4.49 -11.82 21.50
CA GLY A 13 -5.07 -12.90 20.70
C GLY A 13 -4.28 -14.20 20.81
N ASP A 14 -4.30 -15.00 19.75
CA ASP A 14 -3.69 -16.33 19.74
C ASP A 14 -2.19 -16.26 19.46
N ASN A 15 -1.42 -17.23 19.96
CA ASN A 15 0.03 -17.41 19.69
C ASN A 15 0.89 -16.16 20.00
N THR A 16 0.53 -15.39 20.99
CA THR A 16 1.25 -14.16 21.38
C THR A 16 2.70 -14.44 21.76
N GLU A 17 2.97 -15.62 22.33
CA GLU A 17 4.30 -16.11 22.70
C GLU A 17 5.22 -16.37 21.50
N ASN A 18 4.63 -16.55 20.31
CA ASN A 18 5.37 -16.80 19.08
C ASN A 18 5.64 -15.52 18.27
N VAL A 19 5.22 -14.36 18.76
CA VAL A 19 5.50 -13.08 18.12
C VAL A 19 6.92 -12.64 18.44
N VAL A 20 7.72 -12.46 17.41
CA VAL A 20 9.09 -11.92 17.52
C VAL A 20 9.07 -10.45 17.15
N VAL A 21 9.56 -9.62 18.05
CA VAL A 21 9.68 -8.17 17.88
C VAL A 21 11.16 -7.81 17.82
N ILE A 22 11.60 -7.27 16.71
CA ILE A 22 12.98 -6.83 16.51
C ILE A 22 12.98 -5.36 16.11
N ASN A 23 13.76 -4.56 16.81
CA ASN A 23 14.06 -3.19 16.40
C ASN A 23 15.53 -3.09 16.01
N LYS A 24 15.79 -2.88 14.74
CA LYS A 24 17.15 -2.79 14.19
C LYS A 24 17.29 -1.53 13.34
N SER A 25 18.17 -0.63 13.76
CA SER A 25 18.51 0.60 13.00
C SER A 25 17.26 1.39 12.57
N GLY A 26 16.29 1.57 13.47
CA GLY A 26 15.06 2.30 13.20
C GLY A 26 13.98 1.51 12.42
N THR A 27 14.24 0.26 12.09
CA THR A 27 13.26 -0.64 11.46
C THR A 27 12.69 -1.58 12.50
N LEU A 28 11.38 -1.50 12.73
CA LEU A 28 10.63 -2.44 13.56
C LEU A 28 10.14 -3.61 12.70
N ILE A 29 10.60 -4.81 13.04
CA ILE A 29 10.21 -6.05 12.38
C ILE A 29 9.31 -6.85 13.34
N LEU A 30 8.09 -7.14 12.89
CA LEU A 30 7.12 -7.96 13.61
C LEU A 30 6.88 -9.22 12.77
N ARG A 31 7.16 -10.38 13.35
CA ARG A 31 6.98 -11.65 12.65
C ARG A 31 6.54 -12.76 13.61
N MET A 32 5.86 -13.75 13.08
CA MET A 32 5.60 -15.00 13.80
C MET A 32 6.79 -15.91 13.70
N GLN A 33 7.16 -16.57 14.82
CA GLN A 33 8.10 -17.67 14.79
C GLN A 33 7.41 -18.89 14.17
N LEU A 34 8.09 -19.58 13.27
CA LEU A 34 7.60 -20.83 12.70
C LEU A 34 7.62 -21.92 13.78
N VAL A 35 6.44 -22.36 14.19
CA VAL A 35 6.24 -23.50 15.10
C VAL A 35 5.42 -24.57 14.38
N LYS A 36 5.58 -25.85 14.79
CA LYS A 36 4.91 -26.99 14.14
C LYS A 36 3.37 -26.90 14.15
N LYS A 37 2.77 -26.17 15.08
CA LYS A 37 1.33 -25.90 15.16
C LYS A 37 1.08 -24.47 15.63
N LEU A 38 0.51 -23.63 14.77
CA LEU A 38 -0.13 -22.38 15.17
C LEU A 38 -1.60 -22.70 15.49
N LYS A 39 -2.05 -22.37 16.68
CA LYS A 39 -3.45 -22.47 17.09
C LYS A 39 -4.13 -21.12 16.83
N GLY A 40 -5.13 -21.09 15.95
CA GLY A 40 -5.82 -19.87 15.60
C GLY A 40 -5.02 -18.94 14.67
N GLN A 41 -5.64 -17.85 14.24
CA GLN A 41 -5.02 -16.86 13.34
C GLN A 41 -5.29 -15.41 13.77
N ASN A 42 -5.75 -15.20 15.02
CA ASN A 42 -6.20 -13.91 15.51
C ASN A 42 -5.14 -13.20 16.38
N THR A 43 -3.89 -13.17 15.94
CA THR A 43 -2.87 -12.38 16.63
C THR A 43 -3.00 -10.92 16.22
N VAL A 44 -3.24 -10.04 17.17
CA VAL A 44 -3.39 -8.60 16.95
C VAL A 44 -2.26 -7.85 17.64
N ILE A 45 -1.55 -7.03 16.87
CA ILE A 45 -0.48 -6.17 17.37
C ILE A 45 -0.92 -4.71 17.23
N LYS A 46 -1.15 -4.04 18.36
CA LYS A 46 -1.38 -2.59 18.39
C LYS A 46 -0.05 -1.90 18.59
N LEU A 47 0.36 -1.14 17.58
CA LEU A 47 1.59 -0.36 17.60
C LEU A 47 1.26 1.13 17.72
N LYS A 48 1.67 1.74 18.83
CA LYS A 48 1.73 3.18 19.02
C LYS A 48 3.12 3.69 18.68
N HIS A 49 3.21 4.76 17.91
CA HIS A 49 4.50 5.32 17.50
C HIS A 49 4.55 6.84 17.66
N LYS A 50 5.67 7.31 18.19
CA LYS A 50 5.98 8.75 18.34
C LYS A 50 6.61 9.31 17.06
N SER A 51 7.57 8.58 16.50
CA SER A 51 8.36 8.99 15.35
C SER A 51 7.58 8.87 14.05
N ARG A 52 8.02 9.57 13.01
CA ARG A 52 7.48 9.44 11.66
C ARG A 52 7.78 8.03 11.10
N VAL A 53 6.83 7.47 10.36
CA VAL A 53 6.96 6.16 9.73
C VAL A 53 7.09 6.37 8.23
N PHE A 54 8.28 6.16 7.69
CA PHE A 54 8.56 6.39 6.25
C PHE A 54 8.30 5.19 5.36
N LEU A 55 8.36 3.99 5.94
CA LEU A 55 8.15 2.73 5.23
C LEU A 55 7.17 1.85 6.00
N VAL A 56 6.17 1.34 5.30
CA VAL A 56 5.27 0.29 5.79
C VAL A 56 5.33 -0.89 4.83
N GLU A 57 5.68 -2.04 5.35
CA GLU A 57 5.80 -3.27 4.57
C GLU A 57 4.99 -4.41 5.18
N ALA A 58 4.10 -5.03 4.39
CA ALA A 58 3.31 -6.19 4.77
C ALA A 58 3.64 -7.38 3.87
N LYS A 59 3.96 -8.52 4.48
CA LYS A 59 4.29 -9.78 3.78
C LYS A 59 3.60 -10.96 4.43
N GLN A 60 3.52 -12.08 3.69
CA GLN A 60 3.07 -13.37 4.23
C GLN A 60 1.70 -13.27 4.92
N SER A 61 0.73 -12.70 4.20
CA SER A 61 -0.65 -12.51 4.65
C SER A 61 -0.82 -11.60 5.89
N ALA A 62 0.23 -10.89 6.32
CA ALA A 62 0.10 -9.88 7.37
C ALA A 62 -0.77 -8.72 6.90
N THR A 63 -1.62 -8.20 7.79
CA THR A 63 -2.46 -7.03 7.52
C THR A 63 -2.00 -5.86 8.40
N ILE A 64 -1.75 -4.70 7.79
CA ILE A 64 -1.38 -3.46 8.48
C ILE A 64 -2.45 -2.41 8.21
N ILE A 65 -3.06 -1.90 9.29
CA ILE A 65 -4.12 -0.90 9.22
C ILE A 65 -3.75 0.30 10.09
N SER A 66 -4.03 1.51 9.62
CA SER A 66 -4.09 2.70 10.46
C SER A 66 -5.43 3.39 10.25
N LYS A 67 -6.11 3.72 11.36
CA LYS A 67 -7.32 4.55 11.33
C LYS A 67 -6.95 6.04 11.25
N ASP A 68 -5.80 6.40 11.83
CA ASP A 68 -5.30 7.77 11.82
C ASP A 68 -4.71 8.12 10.47
N THR A 69 -4.85 9.38 10.07
CA THR A 69 -4.17 9.91 8.89
C THR A 69 -2.69 10.14 9.21
N LEU A 70 -1.82 9.45 8.50
CA LEU A 70 -0.38 9.64 8.61
C LEU A 70 0.04 10.84 7.75
N LYS A 71 0.53 11.90 8.40
CA LYS A 71 0.96 13.15 7.76
C LYS A 71 2.47 13.25 7.71
N GLN A 72 3.03 13.31 6.51
CA GLN A 72 4.49 13.41 6.31
C GLN A 72 4.86 13.72 4.86
N SER A 73 6.13 14.11 4.60
CA SER A 73 6.56 14.45 3.24
C SER A 73 6.63 13.23 2.35
N THR A 74 7.17 12.11 2.82
CA THR A 74 7.39 10.92 1.97
C THR A 74 6.91 9.65 2.65
N MET A 75 6.24 8.78 1.88
CA MET A 75 5.80 7.45 2.31
C MET A 75 6.14 6.39 1.27
N TYR A 76 6.70 5.28 1.73
CA TYR A 76 6.93 4.07 0.96
C TYR A 76 6.04 2.95 1.47
N LEU A 77 5.30 2.29 0.57
CA LEU A 77 4.40 1.19 0.89
C LEU A 77 4.80 -0.04 0.07
N LYS A 78 4.94 -1.18 0.73
CA LYS A 78 5.24 -2.45 0.07
C LYS A 78 4.35 -3.55 0.58
N ALA A 79 3.64 -4.24 -0.32
CA ALA A 79 2.87 -5.43 0.03
C ALA A 79 3.23 -6.60 -0.88
N ALA A 80 3.49 -7.77 -0.30
CA ALA A 80 3.90 -8.94 -1.04
C ALA A 80 3.38 -10.23 -0.40
N SER A 81 3.31 -11.31 -1.19
CA SER A 81 2.94 -12.64 -0.69
C SER A 81 1.65 -12.62 0.14
N GLY A 82 0.59 -12.04 -0.41
CA GLY A 82 -0.70 -11.89 0.25
C GLY A 82 -0.77 -10.81 1.35
N GLY A 83 0.31 -10.08 1.63
CA GLY A 83 0.33 -8.98 2.60
C GLY A 83 -0.65 -7.86 2.23
N GLN A 84 -1.26 -7.22 3.22
CA GLN A 84 -2.27 -6.18 3.01
C GLN A 84 -1.93 -4.91 3.80
N ILE A 85 -2.13 -3.76 3.18
CA ILE A 85 -1.93 -2.44 3.81
C ILE A 85 -3.18 -1.60 3.57
N GLU A 86 -3.74 -1.02 4.64
CA GLU A 86 -4.83 -0.06 4.58
C GLU A 86 -4.50 1.19 5.39
N LEU A 87 -4.31 2.33 4.71
CA LEU A 87 -3.86 3.58 5.34
C LEU A 87 -4.60 4.80 4.80
N ASN A 88 -4.74 5.80 5.68
CA ASN A 88 -5.09 7.16 5.30
C ASN A 88 -3.82 8.02 5.32
N LEU A 89 -3.52 8.73 4.24
CA LEU A 89 -2.26 9.45 4.05
C LEU A 89 -2.49 10.90 3.64
N GLU A 90 -1.64 11.77 4.15
CA GLU A 90 -1.46 13.14 3.67
C GLU A 90 0.04 13.37 3.49
N THR A 91 0.48 13.40 2.21
CA THR A 91 1.91 13.38 1.88
C THR A 91 2.23 14.32 0.72
N GLU A 92 3.50 14.62 0.52
CA GLU A 92 3.99 15.25 -0.70
C GLU A 92 4.30 14.18 -1.76
N LYS A 93 4.93 13.07 -1.35
CA LYS A 93 5.29 11.97 -2.24
C LYS A 93 4.95 10.62 -1.62
N THR A 94 4.25 9.78 -2.37
CA THR A 94 3.97 8.39 -2.00
C THR A 94 4.42 7.44 -3.10
N THR A 95 5.13 6.40 -2.71
CA THR A 95 5.50 5.29 -3.60
C THR A 95 4.89 3.99 -3.07
N ALA A 96 4.09 3.31 -3.88
CA ALA A 96 3.45 2.05 -3.54
C ALA A 96 3.90 0.92 -4.49
N SER A 97 4.30 -0.20 -3.95
CA SER A 97 4.70 -1.37 -4.72
C SER A 97 4.01 -2.64 -4.20
N VAL A 98 3.37 -3.37 -5.09
CA VAL A 98 2.74 -4.66 -4.77
C VAL A 98 3.20 -5.75 -5.71
N ASN A 99 3.37 -6.94 -5.16
CA ASN A 99 3.62 -8.14 -5.95
C ASN A 99 3.04 -9.39 -5.29
N SER A 100 3.02 -10.51 -6.01
CA SER A 100 2.66 -11.84 -5.49
C SER A 100 1.37 -11.81 -4.65
N GLY A 101 0.29 -11.24 -5.22
CA GLY A 101 -1.02 -11.17 -4.56
C GLY A 101 -1.12 -10.21 -3.38
N GLY A 102 -0.12 -9.34 -3.15
CA GLY A 102 -0.22 -8.28 -2.13
C GLY A 102 -1.31 -7.25 -2.47
N VAL A 103 -1.84 -6.57 -1.46
CA VAL A 103 -2.89 -5.55 -1.61
C VAL A 103 -2.53 -4.27 -0.85
N ILE A 104 -2.62 -3.12 -1.52
CA ILE A 104 -2.53 -1.80 -0.89
C ILE A 104 -3.82 -1.05 -1.16
N ASN A 105 -4.49 -0.59 -0.09
CA ASN A 105 -5.66 0.27 -0.12
C ASN A 105 -5.32 1.59 0.58
N ILE A 106 -5.30 2.69 -0.15
CA ILE A 106 -4.94 4.02 0.39
C ILE A 106 -5.99 5.06 0.03
N LYS A 107 -6.17 6.01 0.95
CA LYS A 107 -7.06 7.16 0.82
C LYS A 107 -6.33 8.41 1.31
N GLY A 108 -6.85 9.58 0.95
CA GLY A 108 -6.31 10.88 1.36
C GLY A 108 -5.69 11.65 0.22
N THR A 109 -4.57 12.32 0.44
CA THR A 109 -4.00 13.26 -0.53
C THR A 109 -2.48 13.13 -0.66
N THR A 110 -1.97 13.39 -1.86
CA THR A 110 -0.54 13.53 -2.13
C THR A 110 -0.31 14.48 -3.32
N PHE A 111 0.86 15.05 -3.42
CA PHE A 111 1.24 15.77 -4.63
C PHE A 111 1.67 14.79 -5.72
N SER A 112 2.57 13.86 -5.42
CA SER A 112 3.11 12.88 -6.38
C SER A 112 2.87 11.44 -5.91
N PHE A 113 2.29 10.62 -6.76
CA PHE A 113 2.02 9.22 -6.51
C PHE A 113 2.71 8.33 -7.56
N GLN A 114 3.54 7.42 -7.11
CA GLN A 114 4.16 6.39 -7.95
C GLN A 114 3.66 5.01 -7.52
N ALA A 115 3.10 4.24 -8.45
CA ALA A 115 2.52 2.94 -8.17
C ALA A 115 3.07 1.85 -9.10
N SER A 116 3.42 0.71 -8.54
CA SER A 116 3.82 -0.48 -9.29
C SER A 116 3.08 -1.71 -8.81
N ALA A 117 2.28 -2.33 -9.70
CA ALA A 117 1.53 -3.55 -9.41
C ALA A 117 1.99 -4.69 -10.33
N LYS A 118 2.48 -5.79 -9.75
CA LYS A 118 3.02 -6.94 -10.48
C LYS A 118 2.52 -8.26 -9.92
N SER A 119 2.54 -9.31 -10.75
CA SER A 119 2.28 -10.70 -10.31
C SER A 119 1.00 -10.85 -9.48
N GLY A 120 -0.12 -10.37 -10.01
CA GLY A 120 -1.42 -10.43 -9.34
C GLY A 120 -1.59 -9.49 -8.15
N GLY A 121 -0.64 -8.60 -7.88
CA GLY A 121 -0.75 -7.58 -6.84
C GLY A 121 -1.80 -6.51 -7.17
N VAL A 122 -2.45 -5.93 -6.16
CA VAL A 122 -3.54 -4.97 -6.33
C VAL A 122 -3.30 -3.68 -5.54
N ILE A 123 -3.40 -2.53 -6.23
CA ILE A 123 -3.39 -1.20 -5.60
C ILE A 123 -4.74 -0.54 -5.79
N LYS A 124 -5.40 -0.16 -4.69
CA LYS A 124 -6.66 0.59 -4.66
C LYS A 124 -6.38 2.00 -4.14
N ALA A 125 -6.14 2.94 -5.05
CA ALA A 125 -5.81 4.34 -4.76
C ALA A 125 -6.75 5.32 -5.49
N ASN A 126 -7.94 4.88 -5.90
CA ASN A 126 -8.92 5.74 -6.56
C ASN A 126 -9.50 6.83 -5.64
N LYS A 127 -9.35 6.70 -4.31
CA LYS A 127 -9.70 7.70 -3.30
C LYS A 127 -8.45 8.40 -2.70
N PHE A 128 -7.29 8.23 -3.32
CA PHE A 128 -6.05 8.89 -2.96
C PHE A 128 -5.78 10.00 -3.98
N LEU A 129 -6.21 11.21 -3.65
CA LEU A 129 -6.21 12.34 -4.57
C LEU A 129 -4.78 12.84 -4.77
N SER A 130 -4.28 12.74 -5.99
CA SER A 130 -2.94 13.20 -6.35
C SER A 130 -3.00 14.29 -7.42
N SER A 131 -1.96 15.13 -7.47
CA SER A 131 -1.75 16.04 -8.61
C SER A 131 -1.09 15.30 -9.77
N GLN A 132 -0.06 14.53 -9.49
CA GLN A 132 0.70 13.77 -10.49
C GLN A 132 0.73 12.28 -10.11
N THR A 133 0.46 11.42 -11.07
CA THR A 133 0.45 9.96 -10.85
C THR A 133 1.18 9.24 -11.97
N GLU A 134 2.08 8.34 -11.60
CA GLU A 134 2.73 7.37 -12.48
C GLU A 134 2.33 5.96 -12.04
N VAL A 135 1.76 5.17 -12.94
CA VAL A 135 1.35 3.78 -12.66
C VAL A 135 1.98 2.82 -13.65
N LYS A 136 2.58 1.75 -13.11
CA LYS A 136 3.03 0.60 -13.88
C LYS A 136 2.31 -0.66 -13.40
N ALA A 137 1.60 -1.35 -14.30
CA ALA A 137 0.94 -2.61 -14.02
C ALA A 137 1.41 -3.70 -15.00
N SER A 138 1.82 -4.85 -14.48
CA SER A 138 2.30 -5.94 -15.32
C SER A 138 2.05 -7.32 -14.68
N SER A 139 2.13 -8.37 -15.51
CA SER A 139 1.98 -9.76 -15.06
C SER A 139 0.70 -9.97 -14.23
N GLY A 140 -0.44 -9.51 -14.74
CA GLY A 140 -1.73 -9.61 -14.07
C GLY A 140 -1.91 -8.69 -12.86
N GLY A 141 -0.98 -7.78 -12.59
CA GLY A 141 -1.12 -6.76 -11.55
C GLY A 141 -2.20 -5.74 -11.89
N SER A 142 -2.86 -5.15 -10.89
CA SER A 142 -3.93 -4.17 -11.08
C SER A 142 -3.74 -2.94 -10.20
N CYS A 143 -3.96 -1.75 -10.78
CA CYS A 143 -3.91 -0.49 -10.05
C CYS A 143 -5.07 0.41 -10.44
N LYS A 144 -5.80 0.93 -9.44
CA LYS A 144 -6.77 2.02 -9.60
C LYS A 144 -6.22 3.26 -8.93
N ALA A 145 -5.98 4.33 -9.69
CA ALA A 145 -5.37 5.54 -9.17
C ALA A 145 -6.06 6.80 -9.70
N HIS A 146 -5.90 7.89 -8.97
CA HIS A 146 -6.47 9.20 -9.31
C HIS A 146 -5.34 10.15 -9.70
N ALA A 147 -5.59 11.09 -10.63
CA ALA A 147 -4.78 12.27 -10.84
C ALA A 147 -5.63 13.46 -11.27
N ARG A 148 -5.16 14.66 -10.92
CA ARG A 148 -5.76 15.93 -11.33
C ARG A 148 -5.02 16.57 -12.48
N ASP A 149 -3.71 16.56 -12.46
CA ASP A 149 -2.90 17.31 -13.43
C ASP A 149 -2.24 16.39 -14.47
N VAL A 150 -1.46 15.40 -14.04
CA VAL A 150 -0.72 14.50 -14.94
C VAL A 150 -0.93 13.04 -14.54
N PHE A 151 -1.26 12.20 -15.51
CA PHE A 151 -1.31 10.76 -15.33
C PHE A 151 -0.46 10.04 -16.39
N GLU A 152 0.52 9.25 -15.94
CA GLU A 152 1.31 8.36 -16.78
C GLU A 152 0.95 6.90 -16.46
N ALA A 153 0.44 6.17 -17.45
CA ALA A 153 -0.04 4.81 -17.29
C ALA A 153 0.71 3.85 -18.23
N ASN A 154 1.35 2.83 -17.66
CA ASN A 154 2.04 1.78 -18.40
C ASN A 154 1.48 0.41 -18.03
N ALA A 155 0.71 -0.23 -18.92
CA ALA A 155 0.12 -1.55 -18.73
C ALA A 155 0.74 -2.57 -19.68
N SER A 156 1.23 -3.70 -19.15
CA SER A 156 1.84 -4.76 -19.94
C SER A 156 1.57 -6.14 -19.37
N LEU A 157 1.75 -7.19 -20.19
CA LEU A 157 1.65 -8.60 -19.75
C LEU A 157 0.38 -8.88 -18.92
N GLY A 158 -0.78 -8.45 -19.44
CA GLY A 158 -2.07 -8.62 -18.75
C GLY A 158 -2.27 -7.72 -17.53
N GLY A 159 -1.42 -6.72 -17.33
CA GLY A 159 -1.62 -5.70 -16.26
C GLY A 159 -2.80 -4.80 -16.55
N ALA A 160 -3.51 -4.35 -15.51
CA ALA A 160 -4.71 -3.52 -15.62
C ALA A 160 -4.57 -2.20 -14.84
N ILE A 161 -4.91 -1.08 -15.47
CA ILE A 161 -4.90 0.25 -14.83
C ILE A 161 -6.27 0.90 -15.00
N GLY A 162 -6.86 1.33 -13.88
CA GLY A 162 -8.04 2.18 -13.85
C GLY A 162 -7.65 3.61 -13.49
N ILE A 163 -7.93 4.55 -14.39
CA ILE A 163 -7.66 5.98 -14.23
C ILE A 163 -8.89 6.66 -13.67
N PHE A 164 -8.74 7.39 -12.59
CA PHE A 164 -9.76 8.20 -11.94
C PHE A 164 -9.35 9.68 -11.90
N GLY A 165 -10.32 10.56 -11.81
CA GLY A 165 -10.11 11.98 -11.95
C GLY A 165 -10.21 12.40 -13.43
N ALA A 166 -9.84 13.62 -13.72
CA ALA A 166 -9.78 14.16 -15.09
C ALA A 166 -8.43 14.86 -15.28
N PRO A 167 -7.34 14.09 -15.43
CA PRO A 167 -6.01 14.68 -15.57
C PRO A 167 -5.93 15.55 -16.82
N LYS A 168 -5.26 16.70 -16.70
CA LYS A 168 -5.05 17.62 -17.83
C LYS A 168 -4.15 17.01 -18.90
N THR A 169 -3.19 16.18 -18.47
CA THR A 169 -2.28 15.46 -19.35
C THR A 169 -2.37 13.97 -19.02
N LEU A 170 -2.62 13.15 -20.05
CA LEU A 170 -2.72 11.71 -19.93
C LEU A 170 -1.82 11.03 -20.97
N ASN A 171 -0.82 10.32 -20.48
CA ASN A 171 0.08 9.50 -21.28
C ASN A 171 -0.19 8.02 -21.00
N GLN A 172 -0.51 7.24 -22.03
CA GLN A 172 -0.83 5.83 -21.91
C GLN A 172 0.09 5.00 -22.80
N THR A 173 0.62 3.92 -22.23
CA THR A 173 1.37 2.91 -22.98
C THR A 173 0.79 1.54 -22.67
N ILE A 174 0.36 0.82 -23.69
CA ILE A 174 -0.21 -0.52 -23.59
C ILE A 174 0.62 -1.47 -24.43
N SER A 175 1.03 -2.60 -23.85
CA SER A 175 1.74 -3.64 -24.57
C SER A 175 1.38 -5.03 -24.04
N LEU A 176 1.58 -6.06 -24.87
CA LEU A 176 1.45 -7.48 -24.49
C LEU A 176 0.17 -7.80 -23.68
N GLY A 177 -0.98 -7.35 -24.16
CA GLY A 177 -2.28 -7.63 -23.52
C GLY A 177 -2.56 -6.84 -22.24
N GLY A 178 -1.85 -5.74 -21.99
CA GLY A 178 -2.20 -4.79 -20.95
C GLY A 178 -3.55 -4.10 -21.22
N ASN A 179 -4.19 -3.59 -20.18
CA ASN A 179 -5.47 -2.87 -20.29
C ASN A 179 -5.45 -1.59 -19.46
N ILE A 180 -5.91 -0.48 -20.06
CA ILE A 180 -6.09 0.81 -19.38
C ILE A 180 -7.51 1.27 -19.59
N THR A 181 -8.20 1.64 -18.52
CA THR A 181 -9.58 2.14 -18.55
C THR A 181 -9.68 3.49 -17.84
N GLU A 182 -10.35 4.44 -18.45
CA GLU A 182 -10.68 5.72 -17.83
C GLU A 182 -12.09 5.65 -17.24
N THR A 183 -12.19 5.92 -15.94
CA THR A 183 -13.48 6.05 -15.27
C THR A 183 -13.88 7.52 -15.29
N LYS A 184 -14.73 7.89 -16.24
CA LYS A 184 -15.38 9.21 -16.25
C LYS A 184 -16.25 9.31 -14.99
N LYS A 185 -16.15 10.41 -14.26
CA LYS A 185 -17.08 10.76 -13.21
C LYS A 185 -18.45 10.91 -13.88
N ASN A 186 -19.40 10.02 -13.63
CA ASN A 186 -20.80 10.35 -13.86
C ASN A 186 -21.14 11.41 -12.82
N ASP A 187 -21.46 12.61 -13.31
CA ASP A 187 -21.98 13.73 -12.51
C ASP A 187 -23.22 13.31 -11.72
#